data_c1fc84c9805373dc25104b50fe81ddd6
#
_entry.id   c1fc84c9805373dc25104b50fe81ddd6
#
_cell.length_a   1.000
_cell.length_b   1.000
_cell.length_c   1.000
_cell.angle_alpha   90.00
_cell.angle_beta   90.00
_cell.angle_gamma   90.00
#
_symmetry.space_group_name_H-M   'P 1'
#
loop_
_entity.id
_entity.type
_entity.pdbx_description
1 polymer ?
#
loop_
_entity_poly.entity_id
_entity_poly.type
_entity_poly.pdbx_seq_one_letter_code
_entity_poly.pdbx_strand_id
1 'polypeptide(L)'
;MLDGVFNHCGYYFVPWQDVLEKGPQSEYFDWFMINEWPLDKRGKASKKKQLYTFGFFDWMPKLNTNNPAVRKFFIDICVGWVEKYKIDAIRLDVANEVSHRFCKELHTSIKEINPDIYILGEIWHNALPWLRGDEFDAVMNYPLGQSIKDFWIDKSLTNEDFEYTINRCYTSYMQQTNDVLFNLLDSHDTKRLRTDAKNLDEYFAQLAVLFSMPGSPCIYYGTEIAMEGGHDPDCRRCMPWGEIEAGKYKERIQKVSDLIHLRINEPLLKSRNFHFPNDYAQYPRVIQFQKVGWLDNVVEIIINCSEEDVDVPMKGEILFERHYIDSTLLPNGILMRRISEESKKESDK
;
A
#
# COMPACT_ATOMS: atom_id res chain seq x y z
N MET A 1 -0.95 -14.64 -3.09
CA MET A 1 -0.22 -13.76 -4.02
C MET A 1 1.22 -14.19 -4.11
N LEU A 2 1.80 -14.27 -5.32
CA LEU A 2 3.24 -14.47 -5.53
C LEU A 2 3.88 -13.19 -6.07
N ASP A 3 5.19 -13.03 -5.79
CA ASP A 3 5.96 -11.88 -6.23
C ASP A 3 6.75 -12.20 -7.49
N GLY A 4 6.52 -11.43 -8.54
CA GLY A 4 7.16 -11.54 -9.85
C GLY A 4 8.26 -10.49 -10.01
N VAL A 5 9.51 -10.87 -9.73
CA VAL A 5 10.68 -10.00 -9.91
C VAL A 5 11.22 -10.19 -11.31
N PHE A 6 10.70 -9.42 -12.27
CA PHE A 6 11.01 -9.57 -13.71
C PHE A 6 11.71 -8.35 -14.33
N ASN A 7 11.95 -7.30 -13.55
CA ASN A 7 12.74 -6.17 -13.99
C ASN A 7 14.23 -6.52 -14.11
N HIS A 8 14.73 -7.37 -13.22
CA HIS A 8 16.12 -7.78 -13.13
C HIS A 8 16.19 -9.24 -12.66
N CYS A 9 17.37 -9.83 -12.66
CA CYS A 9 17.57 -11.14 -12.09
C CYS A 9 18.74 -11.16 -11.11
N GLY A 10 18.86 -12.23 -10.33
CA GLY A 10 20.03 -12.48 -9.52
C GLY A 10 21.24 -12.93 -10.34
N TYR A 11 22.43 -12.74 -9.80
CA TYR A 11 23.70 -13.07 -10.47
C TYR A 11 23.79 -14.51 -10.98
N TYR A 12 23.22 -15.46 -10.23
CA TYR A 12 23.27 -16.90 -10.54
C TYR A 12 22.15 -17.38 -11.48
N PHE A 13 21.38 -16.47 -12.07
CA PHE A 13 20.38 -16.85 -13.08
C PHE A 13 21.06 -17.53 -14.26
N VAL A 14 20.62 -18.74 -14.62
CA VAL A 14 21.28 -19.60 -15.62
C VAL A 14 21.54 -18.89 -16.95
N PRO A 15 20.56 -18.19 -17.56
CA PRO A 15 20.81 -17.40 -18.78
C PRO A 15 21.90 -16.33 -18.60
N TRP A 16 21.98 -15.68 -17.41
CA TRP A 16 23.03 -14.71 -17.15
C TRP A 16 24.42 -15.33 -17.06
N GLN A 17 24.54 -16.50 -16.41
CA GLN A 17 25.81 -17.22 -16.35
C GLN A 17 26.30 -17.65 -17.73
N ASP A 18 25.39 -18.09 -18.62
CA ASP A 18 25.71 -18.43 -20.01
C ASP A 18 26.24 -17.19 -20.79
N VAL A 19 25.62 -16.02 -20.57
CA VAL A 19 26.12 -14.75 -21.15
C VAL A 19 27.51 -14.40 -20.63
N LEU A 20 27.77 -14.56 -19.33
CA LEU A 20 29.09 -14.29 -18.76
C LEU A 20 30.19 -15.20 -19.33
N GLU A 21 29.86 -16.45 -19.66
CA GLU A 21 30.77 -17.43 -20.24
C GLU A 21 30.99 -17.21 -21.74
N LYS A 22 29.90 -17.07 -22.53
CA LYS A 22 29.93 -17.07 -24.00
C LYS A 22 29.90 -15.67 -24.63
N GLY A 23 29.57 -14.65 -23.84
CA GLY A 23 29.42 -13.27 -24.34
C GLY A 23 28.37 -13.16 -25.46
N PRO A 24 28.65 -12.41 -26.53
CA PRO A 24 27.72 -12.26 -27.66
C PRO A 24 27.37 -13.56 -28.42
N GLN A 25 28.04 -14.68 -28.11
CA GLN A 25 27.73 -16.00 -28.66
C GLN A 25 26.61 -16.72 -27.89
N SER A 26 26.21 -16.19 -26.74
CA SER A 26 25.11 -16.74 -25.95
C SER A 26 23.78 -16.47 -26.64
N GLU A 27 22.89 -17.46 -26.67
CA GLU A 27 21.50 -17.30 -27.13
C GLU A 27 20.69 -16.36 -26.23
N TYR A 28 21.17 -16.11 -24.98
CA TYR A 28 20.56 -15.22 -24.00
C TYR A 28 21.15 -13.83 -23.98
N PHE A 29 22.10 -13.48 -24.88
CA PHE A 29 22.78 -12.17 -24.82
C PHE A 29 21.78 -11.01 -24.87
N ASP A 30 20.79 -11.06 -25.78
CA ASP A 30 19.76 -10.05 -25.97
C ASP A 30 18.63 -10.08 -24.90
N TRP A 31 18.73 -11.02 -23.93
CA TRP A 31 17.82 -11.05 -22.78
C TRP A 31 18.14 -9.95 -21.77
N PHE A 32 19.33 -9.39 -21.82
CA PHE A 32 19.85 -8.40 -20.90
C PHE A 32 20.09 -7.07 -21.61
N MET A 33 20.04 -5.99 -20.84
CA MET A 33 20.31 -4.65 -21.37
C MET A 33 21.82 -4.33 -21.28
N ILE A 34 22.59 -4.89 -22.24
CA ILE A 34 24.04 -4.73 -22.35
C ILE A 34 24.34 -3.68 -23.44
N ASN A 35 25.09 -2.64 -23.11
CA ASN A 35 25.51 -1.59 -24.05
C ASN A 35 26.87 -1.86 -24.68
N GLU A 36 27.79 -2.45 -23.89
CA GLU A 36 29.17 -2.69 -24.34
C GLU A 36 29.66 -4.04 -23.81
N TRP A 37 30.43 -4.75 -24.63
CA TRP A 37 31.09 -5.99 -24.25
C TRP A 37 32.56 -5.95 -24.62
N PRO A 38 33.50 -6.51 -23.84
CA PRO A 38 33.30 -7.27 -22.60
C PRO A 38 33.00 -6.37 -21.39
N LEU A 39 32.31 -6.94 -20.39
CA LEU A 39 32.01 -6.24 -19.14
C LEU A 39 33.24 -6.08 -18.26
N ASP A 40 33.32 -5.00 -17.50
CA ASP A 40 34.35 -4.80 -16.48
C ASP A 40 34.20 -5.84 -15.35
N LYS A 41 35.21 -6.70 -15.20
CA LYS A 41 35.18 -7.82 -14.24
C LYS A 41 35.33 -7.39 -12.77
N ARG A 42 35.53 -6.12 -12.48
CA ARG A 42 35.76 -5.59 -11.12
C ARG A 42 34.47 -5.07 -10.47
N GLY A 43 33.30 -5.47 -10.95
CA GLY A 43 32.01 -5.00 -10.45
C GLY A 43 31.76 -3.51 -10.73
N LYS A 44 32.19 -3.02 -11.89
CA LYS A 44 32.07 -1.61 -12.33
C LYS A 44 31.36 -1.47 -13.67
N ALA A 45 30.77 -2.53 -14.19
CA ALA A 45 30.11 -2.52 -15.50
C ALA A 45 28.97 -1.51 -15.56
N SER A 46 28.11 -1.47 -14.53
CA SER A 46 27.01 -0.50 -14.43
C SER A 46 27.52 0.95 -14.32
N LYS A 47 28.54 1.19 -13.49
CA LYS A 47 29.17 2.52 -13.35
C LYS A 47 29.83 3.01 -14.64
N LYS A 48 30.29 2.10 -15.48
CA LYS A 48 30.85 2.37 -16.81
C LYS A 48 29.80 2.41 -17.90
N LYS A 49 28.50 2.26 -17.55
CA LYS A 49 27.37 2.22 -18.50
C LYS A 49 27.46 1.08 -19.53
N GLN A 50 28.20 0.03 -19.23
CA GLN A 50 28.32 -1.17 -20.09
C GLN A 50 27.10 -2.08 -19.92
N LEU A 51 26.47 -2.07 -18.73
CA LEU A 51 25.34 -2.89 -18.36
C LEU A 51 24.32 -2.05 -17.60
N TYR A 52 23.03 -2.17 -17.93
CA TYR A 52 21.96 -1.72 -17.07
C TYR A 52 21.75 -2.72 -15.94
N THR A 53 21.50 -2.21 -14.75
CA THR A 53 21.31 -3.02 -13.53
C THR A 53 20.28 -2.35 -12.64
N PHE A 54 19.63 -3.12 -11.76
CA PHE A 54 18.82 -2.55 -10.69
C PHE A 54 19.73 -1.99 -9.58
N GLY A 55 19.42 -0.81 -9.08
CA GLY A 55 20.17 -0.16 -7.98
C GLY A 55 21.65 0.09 -8.27
N PHE A 56 22.09 0.05 -9.52
CA PHE A 56 23.50 0.15 -9.95
C PHE A 56 24.39 -0.98 -9.43
N PHE A 57 23.81 -2.14 -9.12
CA PHE A 57 24.53 -3.32 -8.65
C PHE A 57 24.76 -4.32 -9.80
N ASP A 58 26.02 -4.60 -10.15
CA ASP A 58 26.39 -5.51 -11.26
C ASP A 58 25.87 -6.94 -11.09
N TRP A 59 25.50 -7.34 -9.86
CA TRP A 59 24.89 -8.65 -9.59
C TRP A 59 23.37 -8.69 -9.75
N MET A 60 22.77 -7.57 -10.17
CA MET A 60 21.33 -7.47 -10.50
C MET A 60 21.14 -6.98 -11.95
N PRO A 61 21.54 -7.77 -12.96
CA PRO A 61 21.45 -7.35 -14.36
C PRO A 61 20.00 -7.18 -14.78
N LYS A 62 19.74 -6.08 -15.49
CA LYS A 62 18.39 -5.72 -15.96
C LYS A 62 18.00 -6.61 -17.15
N LEU A 63 16.79 -7.17 -17.05
CA LEU A 63 16.18 -7.95 -18.13
C LEU A 63 15.60 -7.03 -19.23
N ASN A 64 15.76 -7.43 -20.47
CA ASN A 64 15.14 -6.78 -21.59
C ASN A 64 13.70 -7.32 -21.80
N THR A 65 12.75 -6.79 -21.04
CA THR A 65 11.34 -7.21 -21.10
C THR A 65 10.64 -6.82 -22.41
N ASN A 66 11.31 -6.13 -23.35
CA ASN A 66 10.86 -5.96 -24.72
C ASN A 66 11.24 -7.14 -25.63
N ASN A 67 12.19 -7.98 -25.23
CA ASN A 67 12.57 -9.17 -25.99
C ASN A 67 11.45 -10.23 -25.95
N PRO A 68 10.98 -10.74 -27.09
CA PRO A 68 9.88 -11.72 -27.14
C PRO A 68 10.17 -13.01 -26.37
N ALA A 69 11.43 -13.50 -26.39
CA ALA A 69 11.80 -14.72 -25.68
C ALA A 69 11.77 -14.52 -24.15
N VAL A 70 12.20 -13.35 -23.67
CA VAL A 70 12.10 -12.98 -22.24
C VAL A 70 10.64 -12.91 -21.81
N ARG A 71 9.79 -12.22 -22.60
CA ARG A 71 8.35 -12.15 -22.29
C ARG A 71 7.74 -13.53 -22.22
N LYS A 72 7.93 -14.34 -23.25
CA LYS A 72 7.38 -15.70 -23.29
C LYS A 72 7.84 -16.52 -22.08
N PHE A 73 9.13 -16.48 -21.73
CA PHE A 73 9.70 -17.25 -20.64
C PHE A 73 9.03 -16.93 -19.30
N PHE A 74 8.93 -15.64 -18.95
CA PHE A 74 8.34 -15.24 -17.65
C PHE A 74 6.82 -15.34 -17.61
N ILE A 75 6.13 -15.11 -18.75
CA ILE A 75 4.69 -15.29 -18.85
C ILE A 75 4.32 -16.77 -18.69
N ASP A 76 5.05 -17.69 -19.33
CA ASP A 76 4.84 -19.13 -19.18
C ASP A 76 5.00 -19.58 -17.70
N ILE A 77 5.95 -18.99 -16.97
CA ILE A 77 6.11 -19.23 -15.53
C ILE A 77 4.88 -18.76 -14.75
N CYS A 78 4.40 -17.54 -15.02
CA CYS A 78 3.23 -16.98 -14.33
C CYS A 78 1.95 -17.78 -14.65
N VAL A 79 1.77 -18.18 -15.91
CA VAL A 79 0.70 -19.11 -16.33
C VAL A 79 0.78 -20.41 -15.54
N GLY A 80 1.98 -21.00 -15.46
CA GLY A 80 2.21 -22.21 -14.65
C GLY A 80 1.89 -22.02 -13.15
N TRP A 81 2.14 -20.85 -12.59
CA TRP A 81 1.76 -20.55 -11.21
C TRP A 81 0.24 -20.53 -11.03
N VAL A 82 -0.49 -19.90 -11.95
CA VAL A 82 -1.95 -19.86 -11.91
C VAL A 82 -2.56 -21.26 -12.10
N GLU A 83 -2.10 -22.01 -13.09
CA GLU A 83 -2.65 -23.33 -13.40
C GLU A 83 -2.32 -24.38 -12.35
N LYS A 84 -1.06 -24.43 -11.92
CA LYS A 84 -0.56 -25.48 -11.03
C LYS A 84 -0.83 -25.20 -9.56
N TYR A 85 -0.59 -23.96 -9.12
CA TYR A 85 -0.68 -23.61 -7.70
C TYR A 85 -1.97 -22.87 -7.33
N LYS A 86 -2.82 -22.56 -8.33
CA LYS A 86 -4.11 -21.88 -8.13
C LYS A 86 -3.98 -20.62 -7.29
N ILE A 87 -2.96 -19.81 -7.60
CA ILE A 87 -2.76 -18.53 -6.91
C ILE A 87 -3.86 -17.54 -7.27
N ASP A 88 -4.16 -16.61 -6.36
CA ASP A 88 -5.21 -15.60 -6.53
C ASP A 88 -4.67 -14.27 -7.02
N ALA A 89 -3.35 -14.06 -6.91
CA ALA A 89 -2.75 -12.78 -7.28
C ALA A 89 -1.27 -12.88 -7.63
N ILE A 90 -0.80 -11.91 -8.44
CA ILE A 90 0.63 -11.69 -8.73
C ILE A 90 0.95 -10.22 -8.44
N ARG A 91 2.02 -9.96 -7.70
CA ARG A 91 2.65 -8.64 -7.58
C ARG A 91 3.84 -8.58 -8.53
N LEU A 92 3.96 -7.51 -9.29
CA LEU A 92 5.14 -7.22 -10.08
C LEU A 92 6.03 -6.22 -9.35
N ASP A 93 7.23 -6.66 -9.00
CA ASP A 93 8.29 -5.85 -8.42
C ASP A 93 8.83 -4.84 -9.43
N VAL A 94 9.13 -3.61 -8.99
CA VAL A 94 9.64 -2.52 -9.84
C VAL A 94 8.87 -2.39 -11.16
N ALA A 95 7.55 -2.46 -11.09
CA ALA A 95 6.67 -2.60 -12.25
C ALA A 95 6.77 -1.43 -13.25
N ASN A 96 7.14 -0.23 -12.77
CA ASN A 96 7.36 0.95 -13.62
C ASN A 96 8.58 0.84 -14.54
N GLU A 97 9.48 -0.10 -14.32
CA GLU A 97 10.65 -0.35 -15.16
C GLU A 97 10.49 -1.57 -16.08
N VAL A 98 9.39 -2.31 -15.95
CA VAL A 98 9.00 -3.41 -16.85
C VAL A 98 8.28 -2.83 -18.07
N SER A 99 8.48 -3.40 -19.25
CA SER A 99 7.84 -2.87 -20.47
C SER A 99 6.31 -3.01 -20.43
N HIS A 100 5.59 -1.99 -20.87
CA HIS A 100 4.13 -2.04 -21.01
C HIS A 100 3.67 -3.24 -21.85
N ARG A 101 4.45 -3.60 -22.86
CA ARG A 101 4.12 -4.75 -23.70
C ARG A 101 4.15 -6.07 -22.91
N PHE A 102 5.14 -6.25 -22.05
CA PHE A 102 5.19 -7.40 -21.13
C PHE A 102 3.96 -7.41 -20.22
N CYS A 103 3.64 -6.27 -19.60
CA CYS A 103 2.51 -6.18 -18.67
C CYS A 103 1.17 -6.51 -19.34
N LYS A 104 0.95 -6.03 -20.59
CA LYS A 104 -0.26 -6.33 -21.37
C LYS A 104 -0.36 -7.79 -21.78
N GLU A 105 0.74 -8.38 -22.27
CA GLU A 105 0.77 -9.79 -22.65
C GLU A 105 0.58 -10.68 -21.41
N LEU A 106 1.18 -10.34 -20.29
CA LEU A 106 0.98 -11.01 -18.99
C LEU A 106 -0.49 -10.95 -18.55
N HIS A 107 -1.07 -9.74 -18.52
CA HIS A 107 -2.48 -9.52 -18.19
C HIS A 107 -3.39 -10.42 -19.03
N THR A 108 -3.25 -10.36 -20.36
CA THR A 108 -4.06 -11.15 -21.29
C THR A 108 -3.94 -12.63 -21.00
N SER A 109 -2.71 -13.16 -20.92
CA SER A 109 -2.46 -14.59 -20.74
C SER A 109 -3.01 -15.14 -19.42
N ILE A 110 -2.93 -14.33 -18.34
CA ILE A 110 -3.40 -14.75 -17.03
C ILE A 110 -4.92 -14.62 -16.90
N LYS A 111 -5.50 -13.53 -17.40
CA LYS A 111 -6.96 -13.29 -17.34
C LYS A 111 -7.75 -14.25 -18.22
N GLU A 112 -7.15 -14.80 -19.28
CA GLU A 112 -7.74 -15.89 -20.08
C GLU A 112 -7.92 -17.18 -19.26
N ILE A 113 -7.04 -17.45 -18.29
CA ILE A 113 -7.11 -18.64 -17.43
C ILE A 113 -8.04 -18.39 -16.23
N ASN A 114 -7.86 -17.24 -15.59
CA ASN A 114 -8.65 -16.84 -14.43
C ASN A 114 -8.90 -15.33 -14.47
N PRO A 115 -10.11 -14.88 -14.89
CA PRO A 115 -10.44 -13.45 -14.98
C PRO A 115 -10.42 -12.73 -13.62
N ASP A 116 -10.56 -13.46 -12.52
CA ASP A 116 -10.61 -12.90 -11.17
C ASP A 116 -9.24 -12.73 -10.52
N ILE A 117 -8.15 -13.19 -11.18
CA ILE A 117 -6.82 -13.05 -10.60
C ILE A 117 -6.43 -11.59 -10.47
N TYR A 118 -5.90 -11.21 -9.30
CA TYR A 118 -5.51 -9.85 -9.02
C TYR A 118 -4.06 -9.60 -9.45
N ILE A 119 -3.84 -8.59 -10.31
CA ILE A 119 -2.52 -8.20 -10.81
C ILE A 119 -2.15 -6.85 -10.21
N LEU A 120 -1.15 -6.86 -9.33
CA LEU A 120 -0.67 -5.71 -8.58
C LEU A 120 0.68 -5.24 -9.09
N GLY A 121 0.81 -3.96 -9.40
CA GLY A 121 2.10 -3.35 -9.72
C GLY A 121 2.72 -2.61 -8.53
N GLU A 122 4.03 -2.77 -8.31
CA GLU A 122 4.76 -1.87 -7.44
C GLU A 122 5.16 -0.63 -8.21
N ILE A 123 4.47 0.48 -7.96
CA ILE A 123 4.75 1.80 -8.53
C ILE A 123 4.57 2.84 -7.45
N TRP A 124 5.63 3.60 -7.17
CA TRP A 124 5.69 4.56 -6.06
C TRP A 124 5.12 5.95 -6.38
N HIS A 125 4.91 6.22 -7.64
CA HIS A 125 4.41 7.51 -8.15
C HIS A 125 3.06 7.35 -8.85
N ASN A 126 2.61 8.38 -9.58
CA ASN A 126 1.38 8.28 -10.35
C ASN A 126 1.45 7.12 -11.37
N ALA A 127 0.55 6.16 -11.21
CA ALA A 127 0.51 4.93 -11.97
C ALA A 127 -0.56 4.90 -13.08
N LEU A 128 -1.18 6.04 -13.41
CA LEU A 128 -2.25 6.11 -14.42
C LEU A 128 -1.91 5.42 -15.77
N PRO A 129 -0.66 5.48 -16.29
CA PRO A 129 -0.32 4.78 -17.52
C PRO A 129 -0.54 3.27 -17.50
N TRP A 130 -0.41 2.63 -16.35
CA TRP A 130 -0.55 1.18 -16.15
C TRP A 130 -1.95 0.73 -15.68
N LEU A 131 -2.83 1.68 -15.32
CA LEU A 131 -4.16 1.43 -14.75
C LEU A 131 -5.30 1.71 -15.76
N ARG A 132 -5.07 1.42 -17.03
CA ARG A 132 -6.04 1.65 -18.11
C ARG A 132 -6.94 0.44 -18.38
N GLY A 133 -6.78 -0.65 -17.62
CA GLY A 133 -7.61 -1.85 -17.72
C GLY A 133 -6.99 -2.97 -18.55
N ASP A 134 -5.76 -2.81 -19.04
CA ASP A 134 -5.07 -3.79 -19.90
C ASP A 134 -3.69 -4.22 -19.34
N GLU A 135 -3.32 -3.77 -18.12
CA GLU A 135 -2.06 -4.12 -17.46
C GLU A 135 -2.31 -4.56 -16.00
N PHE A 136 -2.50 -3.61 -15.08
CA PHE A 136 -2.71 -3.93 -13.66
C PHE A 136 -4.14 -3.62 -13.21
N ASP A 137 -4.66 -4.44 -12.29
CA ASP A 137 -5.92 -4.14 -11.59
C ASP A 137 -5.71 -2.99 -10.60
N ALA A 138 -4.55 -2.96 -9.95
CA ALA A 138 -4.17 -1.93 -8.99
C ALA A 138 -2.65 -1.80 -8.83
N VAL A 139 -2.25 -0.81 -8.03
CA VAL A 139 -0.88 -0.61 -7.59
C VAL A 139 -0.80 -0.50 -6.07
N MET A 140 0.39 -0.73 -5.52
CA MET A 140 0.70 -0.39 -4.12
C MET A 140 0.56 1.11 -3.94
N ASN A 141 -0.42 1.54 -3.11
CA ASN A 141 -0.83 2.94 -2.99
C ASN A 141 0.08 3.73 -2.05
N TYR A 142 1.36 3.80 -2.39
CA TYR A 142 2.34 4.61 -1.66
C TYR A 142 1.94 6.08 -1.52
N PRO A 143 1.33 6.74 -2.55
CA PRO A 143 0.87 8.12 -2.40
C PRO A 143 -0.12 8.33 -1.25
N LEU A 144 -1.08 7.42 -1.04
CA LEU A 144 -2.01 7.49 0.08
C LEU A 144 -1.28 7.32 1.43
N GLY A 145 -0.45 6.28 1.52
CA GLY A 145 0.32 6.02 2.75
C GLY A 145 1.23 7.18 3.12
N GLN A 146 1.87 7.80 2.14
CA GLN A 146 2.69 8.99 2.37
C GLN A 146 1.86 10.19 2.80
N SER A 147 0.72 10.46 2.14
CA SER A 147 -0.18 11.56 2.50
C SER A 147 -0.69 11.44 3.95
N ILE A 148 -1.03 10.22 4.38
CA ILE A 148 -1.43 9.97 5.77
C ILE A 148 -0.25 10.27 6.70
N LYS A 149 0.93 9.69 6.49
CA LYS A 149 2.09 9.88 7.35
C LYS A 149 2.55 11.34 7.42
N ASP A 150 2.58 12.04 6.29
CA ASP A 150 3.02 13.44 6.22
C ASP A 150 2.19 14.33 7.12
N PHE A 151 0.88 14.11 7.22
CA PHE A 151 0.02 14.86 8.12
C PHE A 151 0.42 14.71 9.59
N TRP A 152 0.89 13.53 10.03
CA TRP A 152 1.38 13.33 11.40
C TRP A 152 2.81 13.83 11.60
N ILE A 153 3.66 13.77 10.57
CA ILE A 153 5.05 14.23 10.63
C ILE A 153 5.14 15.76 10.59
N ASP A 154 4.46 16.37 9.62
CA ASP A 154 4.42 17.84 9.47
C ASP A 154 3.23 18.43 10.24
N LYS A 155 3.52 18.96 11.41
CA LYS A 155 2.50 19.57 12.29
C LYS A 155 1.94 20.90 11.78
N SER A 156 2.50 21.47 10.70
CA SER A 156 1.96 22.66 10.04
C SER A 156 0.79 22.38 9.10
N LEU A 157 0.62 21.12 8.67
CA LEU A 157 -0.50 20.72 7.82
C LEU A 157 -1.83 20.78 8.57
N THR A 158 -2.85 21.27 7.90
CA THR A 158 -4.21 21.45 8.43
C THR A 158 -5.13 20.30 7.96
N ASN A 159 -6.34 20.24 8.53
CA ASN A 159 -7.40 19.37 8.05
C ASN A 159 -7.76 19.62 6.58
N GLU A 160 -7.70 20.85 6.09
CA GLU A 160 -7.90 21.17 4.68
C GLU A 160 -6.78 20.59 3.79
N ASP A 161 -5.53 20.64 4.25
CA ASP A 161 -4.40 20.01 3.55
C ASP A 161 -4.56 18.49 3.50
N PHE A 162 -5.02 17.89 4.60
CA PHE A 162 -5.34 16.46 4.66
C PHE A 162 -6.44 16.08 3.67
N GLU A 163 -7.57 16.81 3.69
CA GLU A 163 -8.66 16.63 2.74
C GLU A 163 -8.19 16.72 1.30
N TYR A 164 -7.44 17.78 0.96
CA TYR A 164 -6.90 17.99 -0.37
C TYR A 164 -6.03 16.81 -0.83
N THR A 165 -5.11 16.34 0.01
CA THR A 165 -4.19 15.26 -0.35
C THR A 165 -4.88 13.91 -0.49
N ILE A 166 -5.85 13.60 0.38
CA ILE A 166 -6.66 12.38 0.28
C ILE A 166 -7.53 12.41 -0.98
N ASN A 167 -8.24 13.51 -1.23
CA ASN A 167 -9.04 13.66 -2.45
C ASN A 167 -8.19 13.51 -3.70
N ARG A 168 -6.99 14.08 -3.74
CA ARG A 168 -6.04 13.94 -4.85
C ARG A 168 -5.68 12.47 -5.10
N CYS A 169 -5.48 11.65 -4.06
CA CYS A 169 -5.20 10.23 -4.21
C CYS A 169 -6.33 9.50 -4.92
N TYR A 170 -7.60 9.79 -4.58
CA TYR A 170 -8.77 9.10 -5.13
C TYR A 170 -9.35 9.72 -6.41
N THR A 171 -8.91 10.90 -6.81
CA THR A 171 -9.27 11.50 -8.11
C THR A 171 -8.26 11.21 -9.21
N SER A 172 -7.12 10.59 -8.88
CA SER A 172 -6.04 10.29 -9.83
C SER A 172 -6.34 9.09 -10.72
N TYR A 173 -7.20 8.17 -10.31
CA TYR A 173 -7.50 6.92 -11.01
C TYR A 173 -8.99 6.71 -11.23
N MET A 174 -9.33 5.78 -12.11
CA MET A 174 -10.72 5.36 -12.33
C MET A 174 -11.28 4.74 -11.05
N GLN A 175 -12.61 4.87 -10.87
CA GLN A 175 -13.26 4.47 -9.63
C GLN A 175 -13.11 2.97 -9.33
N GLN A 176 -13.24 2.11 -10.33
CA GLN A 176 -13.04 0.67 -10.17
C GLN A 176 -11.63 0.31 -9.71
N THR A 177 -10.62 1.09 -10.11
CA THR A 177 -9.25 0.94 -9.62
C THR A 177 -9.15 1.36 -8.15
N ASN A 178 -9.76 2.50 -7.79
CA ASN A 178 -9.76 2.98 -6.41
C ASN A 178 -10.38 1.98 -5.43
N ASP A 179 -11.38 1.21 -5.88
CA ASP A 179 -12.06 0.20 -5.06
C ASP A 179 -11.16 -0.99 -4.69
N VAL A 180 -10.07 -1.20 -5.44
CA VAL A 180 -9.16 -2.33 -5.27
C VAL A 180 -7.70 -1.93 -5.05
N LEU A 181 -7.40 -0.63 -4.93
CA LEU A 181 -6.05 -0.14 -4.61
C LEU A 181 -5.49 -0.84 -3.37
N PHE A 182 -4.22 -1.21 -3.43
CA PHE A 182 -3.52 -1.86 -2.33
C PHE A 182 -2.94 -0.81 -1.38
N ASN A 183 -3.71 -0.44 -0.36
CA ASN A 183 -3.38 0.63 0.57
C ASN A 183 -2.45 0.14 1.69
N LEU A 184 -1.36 0.86 1.94
CA LEU A 184 -0.37 0.51 2.95
C LEU A 184 0.22 1.78 3.58
N LEU A 185 0.69 1.67 4.82
CA LEU A 185 1.41 2.74 5.53
C LEU A 185 2.91 2.46 5.63
N ASP A 186 3.28 1.19 5.66
CA ASP A 186 4.67 0.74 5.66
C ASP A 186 4.83 -0.56 4.86
N SER A 187 6.06 -0.88 4.52
CA SER A 187 6.44 -2.08 3.78
C SER A 187 7.86 -2.52 4.13
N HIS A 188 8.35 -3.56 3.45
CA HIS A 188 9.73 -4.03 3.55
C HIS A 188 10.77 -3.04 2.96
N ASP A 189 10.33 -2.00 2.23
CA ASP A 189 11.19 -0.99 1.59
C ASP A 189 11.09 0.39 2.25
N THR A 190 10.25 0.52 3.27
CA THR A 190 10.05 1.77 4.00
C THR A 190 10.40 1.60 5.47
N LYS A 191 10.59 2.70 6.18
CA LYS A 191 10.57 2.66 7.64
C LYS A 191 9.22 2.13 8.12
N ARG A 192 9.25 1.44 9.26
CA ARG A 192 8.03 1.00 9.94
C ARG A 192 7.20 2.20 10.40
N LEU A 193 5.88 2.10 10.27
CA LEU A 193 4.94 3.12 10.71
C LEU A 193 5.19 3.54 12.18
N ARG A 194 5.45 2.55 13.06
CA ARG A 194 5.70 2.81 14.48
C ARG A 194 6.97 3.64 14.72
N THR A 195 7.96 3.55 13.86
CA THR A 195 9.20 4.32 13.96
C THR A 195 8.99 5.81 13.69
N ASP A 196 8.09 6.14 12.77
CA ASP A 196 7.78 7.52 12.41
C ASP A 196 6.69 8.13 13.33
N ALA A 197 5.83 7.32 13.94
CA ALA A 197 4.80 7.77 14.88
C ALA A 197 5.42 8.16 16.24
N LYS A 198 5.08 9.34 16.77
CA LYS A 198 5.56 9.87 18.06
C LYS A 198 5.23 8.92 19.23
N ASN A 199 4.03 8.33 19.19
CA ASN A 199 3.53 7.42 20.23
C ASN A 199 2.57 6.38 19.62
N LEU A 200 2.03 5.49 20.47
CA LEU A 200 1.07 4.46 20.03
C LEU A 200 -0.29 5.05 19.63
N ASP A 201 -0.67 6.22 20.15
CA ASP A 201 -1.96 6.81 19.83
C ASP A 201 -1.94 7.40 18.41
N GLU A 202 -0.89 8.13 18.03
CA GLU A 202 -0.67 8.54 16.64
C GLU A 202 -0.59 7.34 15.69
N TYR A 203 0.05 6.25 16.13
CA TYR A 203 0.14 5.01 15.36
C TYR A 203 -1.25 4.41 15.08
N PHE A 204 -2.10 4.27 16.09
CA PHE A 204 -3.45 3.73 15.91
C PHE A 204 -4.37 4.68 15.14
N ALA A 205 -4.19 6.00 15.28
CA ALA A 205 -4.94 6.98 14.51
C ALA A 205 -4.66 6.86 13.00
N GLN A 206 -3.41 6.67 12.60
CA GLN A 206 -3.04 6.44 11.20
C GLN A 206 -3.61 5.12 10.66
N LEU A 207 -3.60 4.05 11.46
CA LEU A 207 -4.25 2.78 11.10
C LEU A 207 -5.77 2.93 10.96
N ALA A 208 -6.40 3.72 11.85
CA ALA A 208 -7.83 4.01 11.76
C ALA A 208 -8.21 4.69 10.43
N VAL A 209 -7.38 5.64 9.96
CA VAL A 209 -7.53 6.23 8.63
C VAL A 209 -7.37 5.17 7.56
N LEU A 210 -6.29 4.38 7.57
CA LEU A 210 -6.04 3.33 6.58
C LEU A 210 -7.24 2.39 6.43
N PHE A 211 -7.76 1.89 7.56
CA PHE A 211 -8.89 0.97 7.57
C PHE A 211 -10.24 1.61 7.21
N SER A 212 -10.32 2.93 7.15
CA SER A 212 -11.52 3.68 6.76
C SER A 212 -11.49 4.15 5.31
N MET A 213 -10.38 4.01 4.60
CA MET A 213 -10.26 4.46 3.20
C MET A 213 -10.76 3.39 2.21
N PRO A 214 -11.30 3.79 1.02
CA PRO A 214 -11.60 2.86 -0.07
C PRO A 214 -10.38 2.06 -0.50
N GLY A 215 -10.58 0.86 -1.06
CA GLY A 215 -9.50 -0.03 -1.47
C GLY A 215 -9.25 -1.16 -0.47
N SER A 216 -8.17 -1.89 -0.65
CA SER A 216 -7.77 -3.05 0.14
C SER A 216 -6.63 -2.68 1.09
N PRO A 217 -6.90 -2.49 2.39
CA PRO A 217 -5.84 -2.20 3.35
C PRO A 217 -4.92 -3.41 3.53
N CYS A 218 -3.63 -3.15 3.53
CA CYS A 218 -2.59 -4.11 3.81
C CYS A 218 -1.76 -3.65 5.00
N ILE A 219 -1.46 -4.56 5.91
CA ILE A 219 -0.49 -4.36 6.98
C ILE A 219 0.73 -5.23 6.73
N TYR A 220 1.91 -4.66 6.93
CA TYR A 220 3.16 -5.40 6.87
C TYR A 220 3.31 -6.23 8.16
N TYR A 221 3.94 -7.44 8.09
CA TYR A 221 4.13 -8.25 9.29
C TYR A 221 4.80 -7.44 10.41
N GLY A 222 4.36 -7.62 11.64
CA GLY A 222 4.84 -6.84 12.79
C GLY A 222 4.10 -5.51 13.01
N THR A 223 3.29 -5.05 12.03
CA THR A 223 2.42 -3.88 12.25
C THR A 223 1.40 -4.16 13.35
N GLU A 224 0.90 -5.38 13.47
CA GLU A 224 -0.04 -5.80 14.53
C GLU A 224 0.52 -5.67 15.95
N ILE A 225 1.84 -5.68 16.09
CA ILE A 225 2.52 -5.49 17.39
C ILE A 225 3.18 -4.11 17.52
N ALA A 226 2.95 -3.22 16.54
CA ALA A 226 3.64 -1.93 16.44
C ALA A 226 5.19 -2.10 16.48
N MET A 227 5.72 -2.98 15.63
CA MET A 227 7.15 -3.23 15.50
C MET A 227 7.85 -1.99 14.96
N GLU A 228 8.97 -1.62 15.56
CA GLU A 228 9.85 -0.56 15.09
C GLU A 228 10.90 -1.09 14.10
N GLY A 229 11.33 -0.24 13.18
CA GLY A 229 12.42 -0.52 12.25
C GLY A 229 12.69 0.68 11.34
N GLY A 230 13.96 1.01 11.16
CA GLY A 230 14.42 2.09 10.29
C GLY A 230 14.39 1.70 8.81
N HIS A 231 15.27 2.30 8.01
CA HIS A 231 15.41 1.94 6.60
C HIS A 231 15.90 0.50 6.42
N ASP A 232 15.68 -0.05 5.23
CA ASP A 232 16.20 -1.37 4.84
C ASP A 232 17.71 -1.50 5.18
N PRO A 233 18.15 -2.61 5.79
CA PRO A 233 17.40 -3.83 6.14
C PRO A 233 16.71 -3.82 7.52
N ASP A 234 16.80 -2.73 8.29
CA ASP A 234 16.31 -2.68 9.68
C ASP A 234 14.78 -2.83 9.80
N CYS A 235 14.03 -2.39 8.79
CA CYS A 235 12.57 -2.63 8.70
C CYS A 235 12.19 -4.12 8.57
N ARG A 236 13.15 -5.00 8.23
CA ARG A 236 12.95 -6.45 8.00
C ARG A 236 13.39 -7.31 9.19
N ARG A 237 13.29 -6.79 10.41
CA ARG A 237 13.61 -7.53 11.65
C ARG A 237 12.73 -8.78 11.77
N CYS A 238 13.27 -9.83 12.41
CA CYS A 238 12.49 -11.03 12.70
C CYS A 238 11.34 -10.75 13.67
N MET A 239 10.23 -11.49 13.51
CA MET A 239 9.12 -11.46 14.47
C MET A 239 9.60 -11.95 15.84
N PRO A 240 9.30 -11.23 16.93
CA PRO A 240 9.67 -11.61 18.29
C PRO A 240 8.67 -12.61 18.90
N TRP A 241 8.60 -13.82 18.31
CA TRP A 241 7.58 -14.83 18.66
C TRP A 241 7.53 -15.14 20.15
N GLY A 242 8.67 -15.28 20.82
CA GLY A 242 8.70 -15.56 22.26
C GLY A 242 8.10 -14.43 23.11
N GLU A 243 8.26 -13.16 22.72
CA GLU A 243 7.63 -12.02 23.40
C GLU A 243 6.12 -11.96 23.14
N ILE A 244 5.70 -12.34 21.94
CA ILE A 244 4.27 -12.42 21.55
C ILE A 244 3.59 -13.52 22.38
N GLU A 245 4.19 -14.70 22.45
CA GLU A 245 3.69 -15.82 23.24
C GLU A 245 3.63 -15.50 24.73
N ALA A 246 4.59 -14.72 25.25
CA ALA A 246 4.59 -14.21 26.62
C ALA A 246 3.53 -13.10 26.87
N GLY A 247 2.78 -12.68 25.85
CA GLY A 247 1.69 -11.71 25.95
C GLY A 247 2.11 -10.24 25.97
N LYS A 248 3.38 -9.91 25.71
CA LYS A 248 3.92 -8.55 25.73
C LYS A 248 3.14 -7.56 24.86
N TYR A 249 2.61 -8.03 23.73
CA TYR A 249 1.94 -7.21 22.73
C TYR A 249 0.42 -7.41 22.66
N LYS A 250 -0.17 -8.13 23.64
CA LYS A 250 -1.59 -8.52 23.61
C LYS A 250 -2.54 -7.35 23.37
N GLU A 251 -2.31 -6.23 24.06
CA GLU A 251 -3.15 -5.03 23.90
C GLU A 251 -3.05 -4.42 22.51
N ARG A 252 -1.84 -4.37 21.92
CA ARG A 252 -1.63 -3.82 20.57
C ARG A 252 -2.32 -4.70 19.51
N ILE A 253 -2.12 -6.01 19.60
CA ILE A 253 -2.76 -6.99 18.71
C ILE A 253 -4.28 -6.86 18.80
N GLN A 254 -4.83 -6.74 20.01
CA GLN A 254 -6.28 -6.58 20.17
C GLN A 254 -6.79 -5.31 19.48
N LYS A 255 -6.14 -4.17 19.66
CA LYS A 255 -6.54 -2.90 19.03
C LYS A 255 -6.49 -2.94 17.51
N VAL A 256 -5.45 -3.55 16.93
CA VAL A 256 -5.38 -3.74 15.47
C VAL A 256 -6.46 -4.70 15.01
N SER A 257 -6.70 -5.79 15.75
CA SER A 257 -7.78 -6.75 15.48
C SER A 257 -9.15 -6.08 15.51
N ASP A 258 -9.41 -5.20 16.47
CA ASP A 258 -10.67 -4.47 16.58
C ASP A 258 -10.94 -3.59 15.36
N LEU A 259 -9.93 -2.86 14.88
CA LEU A 259 -10.02 -2.05 13.65
C LEU A 259 -10.26 -2.92 12.40
N ILE A 260 -9.59 -4.07 12.31
CA ILE A 260 -9.77 -5.02 11.21
C ILE A 260 -11.20 -5.56 11.21
N HIS A 261 -11.69 -6.04 12.36
CA HIS A 261 -13.04 -6.57 12.50
C HIS A 261 -14.11 -5.51 12.24
N LEU A 262 -13.87 -4.28 12.71
CA LEU A 262 -14.78 -3.18 12.40
C LEU A 262 -14.87 -2.97 10.88
N ARG A 263 -13.74 -2.91 10.17
CA ARG A 263 -13.78 -2.78 8.71
C ARG A 263 -14.44 -3.95 8.00
N ILE A 264 -14.27 -5.18 8.50
CA ILE A 264 -14.90 -6.36 7.91
C ILE A 264 -16.40 -6.29 8.08
N ASN A 265 -16.88 -5.94 9.27
CA ASN A 265 -18.29 -5.99 9.68
C ASN A 265 -19.07 -4.72 9.34
N GLU A 266 -18.41 -3.59 9.10
CA GLU A 266 -19.04 -2.33 8.71
C GLU A 266 -18.84 -2.04 7.21
N PRO A 267 -19.81 -2.37 6.36
CA PRO A 267 -19.68 -2.21 4.92
C PRO A 267 -19.42 -0.78 4.48
N LEU A 268 -19.92 0.22 5.22
CA LEU A 268 -19.74 1.62 4.85
C LEU A 268 -18.27 2.07 4.92
N LEU A 269 -17.45 1.49 5.80
CA LEU A 269 -16.02 1.80 5.84
C LEU A 269 -15.32 1.45 4.51
N LYS A 270 -15.86 0.53 3.72
CA LYS A 270 -15.35 0.16 2.39
C LYS A 270 -15.88 1.07 1.28
N SER A 271 -16.92 1.87 1.58
CA SER A 271 -17.58 2.71 0.58
C SER A 271 -16.63 3.71 -0.05
N ARG A 272 -16.76 3.88 -1.35
CA ARG A 272 -16.12 4.93 -2.13
C ARG A 272 -16.73 6.31 -1.92
N ASN A 273 -17.97 6.35 -1.43
CA ASN A 273 -18.68 7.59 -1.19
C ASN A 273 -18.26 8.14 0.18
N PHE A 274 -17.36 9.09 0.17
CA PHE A 274 -16.95 9.82 1.37
C PHE A 274 -16.81 11.30 1.06
N HIS A 275 -17.02 12.12 2.07
CA HIS A 275 -16.80 13.55 2.03
C HIS A 275 -16.28 14.05 3.36
N PHE A 276 -15.78 15.29 3.37
CA PHE A 276 -15.24 15.96 4.53
C PHE A 276 -16.21 17.06 4.96
N PRO A 277 -17.03 16.85 6.02
CA PRO A 277 -17.83 17.94 6.59
C PRO A 277 -16.93 18.93 7.33
N ASN A 278 -17.36 20.17 7.42
CA ASN A 278 -16.58 21.24 8.06
C ASN A 278 -17.02 21.54 9.49
N ASP A 279 -17.59 20.57 10.21
CA ASP A 279 -18.14 20.78 11.56
C ASP A 279 -17.05 21.19 12.58
N TYR A 280 -15.80 20.82 12.32
CA TYR A 280 -14.64 21.08 13.17
C TYR A 280 -13.59 21.99 12.49
N ALA A 281 -13.99 22.83 11.53
CA ALA A 281 -13.06 23.71 10.78
C ALA A 281 -12.24 24.66 11.68
N GLN A 282 -12.78 25.02 12.85
CA GLN A 282 -12.06 25.83 13.85
C GLN A 282 -10.88 25.13 14.49
N TYR A 283 -10.79 23.81 14.35
CA TYR A 283 -9.68 23.00 14.87
C TYR A 283 -8.81 22.49 13.71
N PRO A 284 -7.73 23.16 13.34
CA PRO A 284 -6.97 22.85 12.13
C PRO A 284 -6.30 21.47 12.14
N ARG A 285 -6.29 20.80 13.29
CA ARG A 285 -5.72 19.46 13.47
C ARG A 285 -6.76 18.37 13.82
N VAL A 286 -8.04 18.62 13.55
CA VAL A 286 -9.10 17.62 13.69
C VAL A 286 -9.47 17.11 12.30
N ILE A 287 -9.23 15.82 12.06
CA ILE A 287 -9.68 15.14 10.86
C ILE A 287 -11.12 14.69 11.07
N GLN A 288 -12.02 15.08 10.16
CA GLN A 288 -13.37 14.54 10.10
C GLN A 288 -13.70 14.14 8.67
N PHE A 289 -14.21 12.95 8.49
CA PHE A 289 -14.81 12.53 7.23
C PHE A 289 -15.96 11.56 7.46
N GLN A 290 -16.87 11.52 6.50
CA GLN A 290 -18.08 10.70 6.56
C GLN A 290 -18.12 9.75 5.37
N LYS A 291 -18.45 8.50 5.64
CA LYS A 291 -18.76 7.44 4.66
C LYS A 291 -20.26 7.36 4.50
N VAL A 292 -20.77 7.60 3.30
CA VAL A 292 -22.21 7.71 3.05
C VAL A 292 -22.73 6.46 2.34
N GLY A 293 -23.80 5.93 2.88
CA GLY A 293 -24.53 4.79 2.35
C GLY A 293 -25.91 5.15 1.81
N TRP A 294 -26.74 4.13 1.60
CA TRP A 294 -28.14 4.29 1.22
C TRP A 294 -28.98 4.78 2.41
N LEU A 295 -30.06 5.56 2.12
CA LEU A 295 -31.02 6.04 3.11
C LEU A 295 -30.34 6.82 4.25
N ASP A 296 -29.41 7.73 3.89
CA ASP A 296 -28.71 8.60 4.82
C ASP A 296 -28.01 7.90 5.99
N ASN A 297 -27.71 6.60 5.84
CA ASN A 297 -26.81 5.91 6.74
C ASN A 297 -25.40 6.45 6.55
N VAL A 298 -24.82 6.96 7.61
CA VAL A 298 -23.49 7.57 7.61
C VAL A 298 -22.63 6.91 8.67
N VAL A 299 -21.39 6.56 8.31
CA VAL A 299 -20.35 6.29 9.30
C VAL A 299 -19.41 7.49 9.31
N GLU A 300 -19.34 8.14 10.46
CA GLU A 300 -18.51 9.30 10.69
C GLU A 300 -17.25 8.90 11.45
N ILE A 301 -16.12 9.42 10.99
CA ILE A 301 -14.80 9.22 11.59
C ILE A 301 -14.26 10.60 12.00
N ILE A 302 -13.93 10.75 13.28
CA ILE A 302 -13.35 11.97 13.85
C ILE A 302 -12.06 11.59 14.56
N ILE A 303 -10.97 12.27 14.26
CA ILE A 303 -9.65 12.02 14.87
C ILE A 303 -9.09 13.36 15.32
N ASN A 304 -8.84 13.49 16.61
CA ASN A 304 -8.21 14.66 17.18
C ASN A 304 -6.69 14.53 17.13
N CYS A 305 -6.05 15.18 16.17
CA CYS A 305 -4.58 15.20 16.00
C CYS A 305 -3.94 16.44 16.64
N SER A 306 -4.71 17.21 17.43
CA SER A 306 -4.24 18.39 18.19
C SER A 306 -3.76 18.00 19.58
N GLU A 307 -3.21 18.96 20.31
CA GLU A 307 -2.84 18.83 21.72
C GLU A 307 -3.95 19.38 22.66
N GLU A 308 -5.11 19.76 22.12
CA GLU A 308 -6.25 20.33 22.84
C GLU A 308 -7.43 19.36 22.87
N ASP A 309 -8.28 19.48 23.86
CA ASP A 309 -9.54 18.76 23.96
C ASP A 309 -10.54 19.33 22.96
N VAL A 310 -11.31 18.47 22.32
CA VAL A 310 -12.32 18.85 21.33
C VAL A 310 -13.70 18.38 21.78
N ASP A 311 -14.64 19.29 21.87
CA ASP A 311 -16.03 18.95 22.15
C ASP A 311 -16.66 18.27 20.93
N VAL A 312 -17.04 17.02 21.10
CA VAL A 312 -17.69 16.17 20.08
C VAL A 312 -18.96 15.61 20.69
N PRO A 313 -20.12 16.25 20.44
CA PRO A 313 -21.38 15.81 21.03
C PRO A 313 -21.70 14.34 20.77
N MET A 314 -22.23 13.66 21.76
CA MET A 314 -22.67 12.27 21.60
C MET A 314 -23.83 12.21 20.59
N LYS A 315 -23.65 11.40 19.52
CA LYS A 315 -24.61 11.26 18.43
C LYS A 315 -24.49 9.89 17.78
N GLY A 316 -25.61 9.21 17.65
CA GLY A 316 -25.67 7.91 16.98
C GLY A 316 -25.03 6.76 17.79
N GLU A 317 -24.71 5.67 17.12
CA GLU A 317 -24.12 4.45 17.68
C GLU A 317 -22.59 4.52 17.58
N ILE A 318 -21.90 4.38 18.71
CA ILE A 318 -20.43 4.29 18.73
C ILE A 318 -19.99 2.92 18.19
N LEU A 319 -19.19 2.92 17.14
CA LEU A 319 -18.63 1.72 16.52
C LEU A 319 -17.21 1.44 17.03
N PHE A 320 -16.45 2.51 17.28
CA PHE A 320 -15.10 2.43 17.83
C PHE A 320 -14.74 3.76 18.51
N GLU A 321 -14.14 3.68 19.67
CA GLU A 321 -13.66 4.87 20.38
C GLU A 321 -12.31 4.65 21.05
N ARG A 322 -11.56 5.74 21.16
CA ARG A 322 -10.34 5.84 21.91
C ARG A 322 -10.17 7.27 22.42
N HIS A 323 -9.92 7.44 23.70
CA HIS A 323 -9.79 8.76 24.31
C HIS A 323 -11.01 9.68 24.05
N TYR A 324 -12.22 9.11 24.06
CA TYR A 324 -13.48 9.83 24.00
C TYR A 324 -14.21 9.65 25.34
N ILE A 325 -14.43 10.74 26.08
CA ILE A 325 -14.97 10.72 27.44
C ILE A 325 -15.95 11.90 27.58
N ASP A 326 -17.17 11.64 28.01
CA ASP A 326 -18.18 12.67 28.32
C ASP A 326 -18.32 13.74 27.21
N SER A 327 -18.49 13.29 25.95
CA SER A 327 -18.58 14.15 24.76
C SER A 327 -17.30 14.94 24.41
N THR A 328 -16.17 14.57 25.01
CA THR A 328 -14.87 15.21 24.76
C THR A 328 -13.92 14.24 24.09
N LEU A 329 -13.38 14.61 22.94
CA LEU A 329 -12.33 13.86 22.24
C LEU A 329 -10.97 14.42 22.64
N LEU A 330 -10.27 13.71 23.50
CA LEU A 330 -8.97 14.12 24.01
C LEU A 330 -7.89 14.07 22.92
N PRO A 331 -6.68 14.63 23.12
CA PRO A 331 -5.57 14.53 22.19
C PRO A 331 -5.28 13.10 21.74
N ASN A 332 -5.09 12.91 20.42
CA ASN A 332 -4.96 11.62 19.74
C ASN A 332 -6.20 10.70 19.89
N GLY A 333 -7.34 11.26 20.24
CA GLY A 333 -8.61 10.54 20.32
C GLY A 333 -9.15 10.16 18.95
N ILE A 334 -9.85 9.04 18.91
CA ILE A 334 -10.53 8.50 17.72
C ILE A 334 -11.98 8.23 18.10
N LEU A 335 -12.90 8.69 17.28
CA LEU A 335 -14.32 8.33 17.36
C LEU A 335 -14.81 7.90 15.99
N MET A 336 -15.37 6.70 15.91
CA MET A 336 -16.12 6.23 14.74
C MET A 336 -17.54 5.89 15.18
N ARG A 337 -18.52 6.47 14.51
CA ARG A 337 -19.92 6.30 14.88
C ARG A 337 -20.83 6.18 13.68
N ARG A 338 -21.92 5.44 13.84
CA ARG A 338 -23.00 5.36 12.85
C ARG A 338 -24.06 6.39 13.19
N ILE A 339 -24.42 7.21 12.21
CA ILE A 339 -25.48 8.21 12.31
C ILE A 339 -26.62 7.77 11.40
N SER A 340 -27.83 7.59 11.97
CA SER A 340 -29.06 7.29 11.23
C SER A 340 -30.00 8.48 11.25
N GLU A 341 -31.04 8.48 10.38
CA GLU A 341 -32.06 9.54 10.40
C GLU A 341 -32.79 9.66 11.74
N GLU A 342 -32.98 8.54 12.48
CA GLU A 342 -33.60 8.56 13.81
C GLU A 342 -32.74 9.35 14.82
N SER A 343 -31.43 9.21 14.75
CA SER A 343 -30.50 9.94 15.62
C SER A 343 -30.37 11.43 15.28
N LYS A 344 -30.74 11.85 14.04
CA LYS A 344 -30.80 13.28 13.66
C LYS A 344 -31.97 13.99 14.31
N LYS A 345 -33.11 13.29 14.48
CA LYS A 345 -34.35 13.87 15.08
C LYS A 345 -34.28 14.03 16.60
N GLU A 346 -33.40 13.30 17.27
CA GLU A 346 -33.18 13.41 18.73
C GLU A 346 -32.26 14.55 19.12
N SER A 347 -31.33 14.95 18.23
CA SER A 347 -30.41 16.07 18.46
C SER A 347 -31.04 17.46 18.23
N ASP A 348 -32.19 17.52 17.54
CA ASP A 348 -32.94 18.76 17.24
C ASP A 348 -34.08 19.05 18.24
N LYS A 349 -34.16 18.26 19.32
CA LYS A 349 -35.08 18.48 20.45
C LYS A 349 -34.31 18.91 21.70
#